data_be016629a6ef3edb1e177c3ff027765e
#
_entry.id   be016629a6ef3edb1e177c3ff027765e
#
_cell.length_a   1.000
_cell.length_b   1.000
_cell.length_c   1.000
_cell.angle_alpha   90.00
_cell.angle_beta   90.00
_cell.angle_gamma   90.00
#
_symmetry.space_group_name_H-M   'P 1'
#
loop_
_entity.id
_entity.type
_entity.pdbx_description
1 polymer ?
#
loop_
_entity_poly.entity_id
_entity_poly.type
_entity_poly.pdbx_seq_one_letter_code
_entity_poly.pdbx_strand_id
1 'polypeptide(L)'
;MCFILLLDKPAGITSREACEIVKKELNAKKVGHSGTLDVNATGLLILAVDEATKIMPLFERMDKTYEGVMHLHKDVERDLLEEAIKKFTGKIIQKPPVKSRVKRVERERFVYFFEINEIDGRDVKFLTKVEAGTYIRKLVDDIGKLVGGAHLKRLRRIGIGNFSINDAVKINEIDRKKLVRLEDAVSFCKKIFLKESFLPKVLNGCFIRRKWVEKVEGDVERNDKVAIFVNQKIIGIGVILDGKFFAKTDRLIFCNHH
;
A
#
# COMPACT_ATOMS: atom_id res chain seq x y z
N MET A 1 7.07 -20.73 0.57
CA MET A 1 6.32 -19.99 1.63
C MET A 1 5.35 -19.01 0.99
N CYS A 2 4.25 -18.67 1.67
CA CYS A 2 3.27 -17.70 1.18
C CYS A 2 2.78 -16.84 2.35
N PHE A 3 3.49 -15.77 2.63
CA PHE A 3 3.23 -14.93 3.79
C PHE A 3 3.44 -13.45 3.48
N ILE A 4 2.85 -12.61 4.29
CA ILE A 4 3.09 -11.17 4.34
C ILE A 4 3.90 -10.86 5.60
N LEU A 5 4.84 -9.93 5.49
CA LEU A 5 5.57 -9.35 6.61
C LEU A 5 5.32 -7.85 6.65
N LEU A 6 4.92 -7.36 7.80
CA LEU A 6 4.85 -5.92 8.08
C LEU A 6 6.20 -5.49 8.65
N LEU A 7 6.95 -4.71 7.90
CA LEU A 7 8.29 -4.26 8.28
C LEU A 7 8.28 -2.77 8.63
N ASP A 8 8.87 -2.42 9.78
CA ASP A 8 9.27 -1.05 10.07
C ASP A 8 10.62 -0.77 9.41
N LYS A 9 10.58 -0.20 8.20
CA LYS A 9 11.78 0.11 7.42
C LYS A 9 12.58 1.23 8.10
N PRO A 10 13.85 1.03 8.45
CA PRO A 10 14.71 2.10 8.95
C PRO A 10 15.08 3.09 7.85
N ALA A 11 15.59 4.25 8.23
CA ALA A 11 16.26 5.18 7.32
C ALA A 11 17.60 4.57 6.81
N GLY A 12 18.12 5.14 5.72
CA GLY A 12 19.43 4.79 5.17
C GLY A 12 19.44 3.63 4.17
N ILE A 13 18.35 2.87 4.06
CA ILE A 13 18.22 1.78 3.08
C ILE A 13 17.04 1.99 2.15
N THR A 14 17.14 1.47 0.92
CA THR A 14 16.04 1.45 -0.04
C THR A 14 15.01 0.38 0.34
N SER A 15 13.77 0.49 -0.18
CA SER A 15 12.77 -0.57 -0.05
C SER A 15 13.22 -1.90 -0.70
N ARG A 16 14.07 -1.83 -1.73
CA ARG A 16 14.65 -3.01 -2.38
C ARG A 16 15.68 -3.71 -1.49
N GLU A 17 16.59 -2.96 -0.89
CA GLU A 17 17.56 -3.51 0.06
C GLU A 17 16.84 -4.15 1.26
N ALA A 18 15.76 -3.54 1.76
CA ALA A 18 14.92 -4.15 2.79
C ALA A 18 14.35 -5.51 2.33
N CYS A 19 13.90 -5.63 1.07
CA CYS A 19 13.48 -6.93 0.52
C CYS A 19 14.61 -7.95 0.47
N GLU A 20 15.83 -7.56 0.08
CA GLU A 20 16.97 -8.47 0.00
C GLU A 20 17.41 -8.96 1.41
N ILE A 21 17.37 -8.08 2.42
CA ILE A 21 17.63 -8.46 3.81
C ILE A 21 16.60 -9.51 4.27
N VAL A 22 15.31 -9.22 4.11
CA VAL A 22 14.22 -10.14 4.50
C VAL A 22 14.31 -11.47 3.74
N LYS A 23 14.64 -11.41 2.45
CA LYS A 23 14.83 -12.61 1.63
C LYS A 23 15.92 -13.51 2.19
N LYS A 24 17.04 -12.94 2.63
CA LYS A 24 18.14 -13.66 3.24
C LYS A 24 17.76 -14.25 4.60
N GLU A 25 17.18 -13.44 5.49
CA GLU A 25 16.80 -13.86 6.85
C GLU A 25 15.77 -15.00 6.84
N LEU A 26 14.81 -14.96 5.93
CA LEU A 26 13.77 -15.99 5.82
C LEU A 26 14.16 -17.18 4.92
N ASN A 27 15.33 -17.13 4.27
CA ASN A 27 15.74 -18.08 3.23
C ASN A 27 14.64 -18.23 2.16
N ALA A 28 14.09 -17.10 1.70
CA ALA A 28 13.01 -17.05 0.73
C ALA A 28 13.56 -17.04 -0.71
N LYS A 29 12.79 -17.56 -1.66
CA LYS A 29 13.14 -17.50 -3.10
C LYS A 29 12.98 -16.07 -3.65
N LYS A 30 11.95 -15.36 -3.17
CA LYS A 30 11.59 -14.03 -3.64
C LYS A 30 10.92 -13.24 -2.53
N VAL A 31 11.23 -11.93 -2.45
CA VAL A 31 10.50 -10.96 -1.63
C VAL A 31 10.17 -9.74 -2.49
N GLY A 32 8.95 -9.25 -2.40
CA GLY A 32 8.48 -8.03 -3.03
C GLY A 32 7.83 -7.09 -2.03
N HIS A 33 7.70 -5.81 -2.37
CA HIS A 33 7.07 -4.83 -1.48
C HIS A 33 5.91 -4.09 -2.15
N SER A 34 4.98 -3.59 -1.35
CA SER A 34 3.88 -2.72 -1.78
C SER A 34 4.17 -1.26 -1.42
N GLY A 35 4.49 -0.46 -2.44
CA GLY A 35 4.71 0.99 -2.28
C GLY A 35 6.08 1.35 -1.72
N THR A 36 6.93 1.88 -2.58
CA THR A 36 8.28 2.34 -2.25
C THR A 36 8.26 3.42 -1.17
N LEU A 37 9.17 3.31 -0.20
CA LEU A 37 9.60 4.40 0.67
C LEU A 37 10.95 4.93 0.19
N ASP A 38 11.13 6.25 0.24
CA ASP A 38 12.44 6.87 -0.02
C ASP A 38 13.50 6.35 0.95
N VAL A 39 14.78 6.48 0.60
CA VAL A 39 15.91 5.99 1.43
C VAL A 39 15.84 6.53 2.86
N ASN A 40 15.59 7.84 2.98
CA ASN A 40 15.53 8.52 4.28
C ASN A 40 14.16 8.46 4.97
N ALA A 41 13.12 7.97 4.27
CA ALA A 41 11.82 7.75 4.88
C ALA A 41 11.80 6.42 5.65
N THR A 42 11.09 6.42 6.77
CA THR A 42 10.95 5.25 7.65
C THR A 42 9.52 4.74 7.69
N GLY A 43 9.33 3.62 8.38
CA GLY A 43 8.01 3.15 8.76
C GLY A 43 7.48 1.99 7.93
N LEU A 44 6.18 1.79 7.98
CA LEU A 44 5.50 0.60 7.52
C LEU A 44 5.74 0.29 6.04
N LEU A 45 6.29 -0.88 5.78
CA LEU A 45 6.48 -1.45 4.45
C LEU A 45 5.89 -2.87 4.44
N ILE A 46 4.87 -3.09 3.62
CA ILE A 46 4.29 -4.42 3.44
C ILE A 46 5.16 -5.20 2.47
N LEU A 47 5.69 -6.32 2.92
CA LEU A 47 6.50 -7.26 2.14
C LEU A 47 5.73 -8.55 1.91
N ALA A 48 5.89 -9.12 0.74
CA ALA A 48 5.33 -10.42 0.39
C ALA A 48 6.45 -11.41 0.08
N VAL A 49 6.32 -12.60 0.63
CA VAL A 49 7.32 -13.68 0.53
C VAL A 49 6.85 -14.72 -0.48
N ASP A 50 7.72 -15.08 -1.42
CA ASP A 50 7.54 -16.07 -2.47
C ASP A 50 6.26 -15.86 -3.29
N GLU A 51 5.36 -16.82 -3.33
CA GLU A 51 4.12 -16.75 -4.11
C GLU A 51 3.19 -15.62 -3.66
N ALA A 52 3.29 -15.16 -2.40
CA ALA A 52 2.55 -14.01 -1.91
C ALA A 52 2.84 -12.72 -2.68
N THR A 53 3.96 -12.62 -3.40
CA THR A 53 4.24 -11.44 -4.26
C THR A 53 3.18 -11.21 -5.33
N LYS A 54 2.38 -12.23 -5.65
CA LYS A 54 1.30 -12.14 -6.63
C LYS A 54 0.11 -11.31 -6.16
N ILE A 55 -0.10 -11.17 -4.83
CA ILE A 55 -1.20 -10.35 -4.29
C ILE A 55 -0.83 -8.88 -4.05
N MET A 56 0.44 -8.49 -4.26
CA MET A 56 0.89 -7.11 -4.05
C MET A 56 0.00 -6.02 -4.69
N PRO A 57 -0.58 -6.23 -5.90
CA PRO A 57 -1.48 -5.25 -6.49
C PRO A 57 -2.72 -4.89 -5.67
N LEU A 58 -3.12 -5.72 -4.69
CA LEU A 58 -4.22 -5.41 -3.77
C LEU A 58 -3.81 -4.32 -2.76
N PHE A 59 -2.55 -4.34 -2.31
CA PHE A 59 -2.03 -3.38 -1.31
C PHE A 59 -1.58 -2.05 -1.93
N GLU A 60 -1.22 -2.03 -3.20
CA GLU A 60 -0.70 -0.83 -3.87
C GLU A 60 -1.70 0.32 -3.86
N ARG A 61 -3.00 0.01 -3.99
CA ARG A 61 -4.09 0.99 -4.08
C ARG A 61 -4.63 1.45 -2.73
N MET A 62 -4.14 0.91 -1.62
CA MET A 62 -4.58 1.32 -0.28
C MET A 62 -4.09 2.73 0.04
N ASP A 63 -4.88 3.48 0.80
CA ASP A 63 -4.49 4.78 1.34
C ASP A 63 -3.32 4.65 2.30
N LYS A 64 -2.56 5.72 2.46
CA LYS A 64 -1.38 5.76 3.33
C LYS A 64 -1.52 6.88 4.35
N THR A 65 -1.10 6.59 5.58
CA THR A 65 -1.02 7.56 6.68
C THR A 65 0.45 7.80 7.01
N TYR A 66 0.80 9.06 7.15
CA TYR A 66 2.17 9.49 7.40
C TYR A 66 2.24 10.50 8.55
N GLU A 67 3.25 10.35 9.37
CA GLU A 67 3.80 11.40 10.20
C GLU A 67 4.99 12.02 9.49
N GLY A 68 5.17 13.32 9.64
CA GLY A 68 6.30 13.99 9.03
C GLY A 68 6.69 15.27 9.74
N VAL A 69 7.85 15.78 9.35
CA VAL A 69 8.31 17.12 9.72
C VAL A 69 8.60 17.87 8.43
N MET A 70 7.93 18.98 8.20
CA MET A 70 8.31 19.95 7.19
C MET A 70 9.06 21.11 7.83
N HIS A 71 10.07 21.61 7.13
CA HIS A 71 10.84 22.79 7.52
C HIS A 71 10.44 23.97 6.65
N LEU A 72 9.96 25.04 7.28
CA LEU A 72 9.60 26.32 6.63
C LEU A 72 10.87 27.12 6.35
N HIS A 73 10.96 27.76 5.19
CA HIS A 73 12.14 28.56 4.82
C HIS A 73 12.16 29.94 5.48
N LYS A 74 11.02 30.38 6.00
CA LYS A 74 10.86 31.60 6.81
C LYS A 74 9.84 31.38 7.91
N ASP A 75 9.77 32.31 8.84
CA ASP A 75 8.75 32.30 9.87
C ASP A 75 7.38 32.58 9.25
N VAL A 76 6.38 31.81 9.65
CA VAL A 76 5.02 31.86 9.10
C VAL A 76 4.03 31.76 10.26
N GLU A 77 3.07 32.67 10.28
CA GLU A 77 1.97 32.60 11.24
C GLU A 77 1.16 31.30 11.04
N ARG A 78 0.70 30.72 12.14
CA ARG A 78 -0.02 29.45 12.13
C ARG A 78 -1.25 29.48 11.22
N ASP A 79 -2.04 30.53 11.32
CA ASP A 79 -3.29 30.68 10.54
C ASP A 79 -3.02 30.71 9.04
N LEU A 80 -1.96 31.40 8.60
CA LEU A 80 -1.55 31.43 7.20
C LEU A 80 -1.11 30.04 6.69
N LEU A 81 -0.41 29.28 7.55
CA LEU A 81 -0.01 27.93 7.22
C LEU A 81 -1.22 26.98 7.12
N GLU A 82 -2.18 27.09 8.05
CA GLU A 82 -3.42 26.31 8.05
C GLU A 82 -4.28 26.62 6.82
N GLU A 83 -4.38 27.87 6.40
CA GLU A 83 -5.05 28.27 5.15
C GLU A 83 -4.35 27.66 3.92
N ALA A 84 -3.02 27.66 3.90
CA ALA A 84 -2.27 27.03 2.81
C ALA A 84 -2.51 25.51 2.74
N ILE A 85 -2.51 24.82 3.89
CA ILE A 85 -2.80 23.40 4.01
C ILE A 85 -4.21 23.09 3.54
N LYS A 86 -5.20 23.90 3.92
CA LYS A 86 -6.60 23.73 3.52
C LYS A 86 -6.77 23.69 2.00
N LYS A 87 -5.97 24.45 1.24
CA LYS A 87 -5.99 24.44 -0.23
C LYS A 87 -5.50 23.13 -0.85
N PHE A 88 -4.73 22.33 -0.08
CA PHE A 88 -4.22 21.03 -0.49
C PHE A 88 -4.86 19.87 0.27
N THR A 89 -5.96 20.10 0.97
CA THR A 89 -6.83 19.06 1.55
C THR A 89 -8.01 18.83 0.61
N GLY A 90 -8.40 17.56 0.44
CA GLY A 90 -9.38 17.13 -0.55
C GLY A 90 -8.73 16.76 -1.89
N LYS A 91 -9.37 17.16 -3.00
CA LYS A 91 -8.92 16.83 -4.36
C LYS A 91 -7.78 17.76 -4.78
N ILE A 92 -6.65 17.17 -5.17
CA ILE A 92 -5.46 17.88 -5.64
C ILE A 92 -4.99 17.32 -6.98
N ILE A 93 -4.20 18.10 -7.71
CA ILE A 93 -3.52 17.66 -8.93
C ILE A 93 -2.03 17.61 -8.66
N GLN A 94 -1.42 16.44 -8.87
CA GLN A 94 0.03 16.28 -8.73
C GLN A 94 0.66 15.73 -9.99
N LYS A 95 1.81 16.30 -10.35
CA LYS A 95 2.72 15.76 -11.37
C LYS A 95 3.84 14.99 -10.67
N PRO A 96 4.05 13.70 -10.99
CA PRO A 96 5.11 12.90 -10.37
C PRO A 96 6.49 13.58 -10.47
N PRO A 97 7.35 13.46 -9.43
CA PRO A 97 8.71 14.00 -9.47
C PRO A 97 9.53 13.41 -10.62
N VAL A 98 10.57 14.13 -11.07
CA VAL A 98 11.45 13.70 -12.19
C VAL A 98 12.08 12.32 -11.96
N LYS A 99 12.43 12.01 -10.71
CA LYS A 99 13.06 10.73 -10.32
C LYS A 99 12.06 9.60 -10.08
N SER A 100 10.75 9.80 -10.35
CA SER A 100 9.74 8.73 -10.21
C SER A 100 9.80 7.75 -11.38
N ARG A 101 9.49 6.47 -11.13
CA ARG A 101 9.44 5.43 -12.18
C ARG A 101 8.16 5.42 -12.99
N VAL A 102 7.21 6.30 -12.69
CA VAL A 102 5.92 6.38 -13.39
C VAL A 102 5.92 7.48 -14.43
N LYS A 103 5.08 7.32 -15.47
CA LYS A 103 4.91 8.33 -16.53
C LYS A 103 4.54 9.68 -15.90
N ARG A 104 5.25 10.73 -16.30
CA ARG A 104 5.17 12.08 -15.73
C ARG A 104 4.01 12.87 -16.32
N VAL A 105 2.80 12.42 -16.01
CA VAL A 105 1.54 13.11 -16.35
C VAL A 105 0.85 13.58 -15.07
N GLU A 106 0.10 14.66 -15.15
CA GLU A 106 -0.71 15.14 -14.06
C GLU A 106 -1.78 14.10 -13.69
N ARG A 107 -1.97 13.94 -12.40
CA ARG A 107 -2.94 12.96 -11.85
C ARG A 107 -3.68 13.59 -10.70
N GLU A 108 -4.98 13.37 -10.68
CA GLU A 108 -5.77 13.65 -9.50
C GLU A 108 -5.36 12.74 -8.35
N ARG A 109 -5.33 13.31 -7.15
CA ARG A 109 -5.07 12.62 -5.89
C ARG A 109 -6.00 13.20 -4.83
N PHE A 110 -6.18 12.45 -3.76
CA PHE A 110 -7.01 12.88 -2.65
C PHE A 110 -6.18 12.93 -1.35
N VAL A 111 -6.24 14.06 -0.65
CA VAL A 111 -5.70 14.24 0.68
C VAL A 111 -6.88 14.25 1.65
N TYR A 112 -7.02 13.19 2.43
CA TYR A 112 -8.17 13.03 3.35
C TYR A 112 -8.11 14.05 4.47
N PHE A 113 -6.93 14.22 5.04
CA PHE A 113 -6.61 15.28 6.00
C PHE A 113 -5.10 15.57 6.00
N PHE A 114 -4.76 16.77 6.47
CA PHE A 114 -3.41 17.19 6.80
C PHE A 114 -3.50 18.06 8.06
N GLU A 115 -2.97 17.56 9.16
CA GLU A 115 -3.10 18.15 10.48
C GLU A 115 -1.73 18.57 11.04
N ILE A 116 -1.66 19.75 11.61
CA ILE A 116 -0.46 20.24 12.33
C ILE A 116 -0.54 19.74 13.77
N ASN A 117 0.41 18.90 14.17
CA ASN A 117 0.50 18.41 15.54
C ASN A 117 1.27 19.39 16.44
N GLU A 118 2.37 19.98 15.93
CA GLU A 118 3.26 20.84 16.69
C GLU A 118 4.03 21.76 15.73
N ILE A 119 4.32 22.97 16.20
CA ILE A 119 5.22 23.92 15.54
C ILE A 119 6.36 24.24 16.52
N ASP A 120 7.59 23.94 16.11
CA ASP A 120 8.81 24.25 16.85
C ASP A 120 9.72 25.10 15.96
N GLY A 121 9.67 26.42 16.15
CA GLY A 121 10.29 27.36 15.24
C GLY A 121 9.79 27.18 13.81
N ARG A 122 10.68 26.81 12.90
CA ARG A 122 10.37 26.54 11.49
C ARG A 122 10.08 25.06 11.20
N ASP A 123 10.21 24.18 12.17
CA ASP A 123 9.90 22.76 12.03
C ASP A 123 8.43 22.51 12.43
N VAL A 124 7.65 22.01 11.49
CA VAL A 124 6.22 21.71 11.67
C VAL A 124 6.02 20.21 11.60
N LYS A 125 5.64 19.62 12.74
CA LYS A 125 5.22 18.20 12.81
C LYS A 125 3.80 18.08 12.31
N PHE A 126 3.56 17.14 11.42
CA PHE A 126 2.24 16.92 10.84
C PHE A 126 1.86 15.44 10.79
N LEU A 127 0.56 15.21 10.73
CA LEU A 127 -0.09 13.94 10.41
C LEU A 127 -0.92 14.12 9.14
N THR A 128 -0.83 13.17 8.19
CA THR A 128 -1.63 13.22 6.97
C THR A 128 -2.04 11.84 6.50
N LYS A 129 -3.27 11.73 5.99
CA LYS A 129 -3.76 10.56 5.26
C LYS A 129 -4.06 10.94 3.83
N VAL A 130 -3.55 10.13 2.90
CA VAL A 130 -3.60 10.42 1.46
C VAL A 130 -3.95 9.18 0.66
N GLU A 131 -4.55 9.40 -0.51
CA GLU A 131 -4.76 8.38 -1.52
C GLU A 131 -3.43 7.77 -2.01
N ALA A 132 -3.49 6.52 -2.42
CA ALA A 132 -2.35 5.81 -3.00
C ALA A 132 -1.72 6.58 -4.17
N GLY A 133 -0.39 6.68 -4.15
CA GLY A 133 0.37 7.36 -5.20
C GLY A 133 0.50 8.87 -5.03
N THR A 134 0.03 9.42 -3.91
CA THR A 134 0.30 10.82 -3.53
C THR A 134 1.75 10.96 -3.05
N TYR A 135 2.45 11.96 -3.56
CA TYR A 135 3.85 12.27 -3.20
C TYR A 135 3.88 13.30 -2.08
N ILE A 136 4.18 12.86 -0.85
CA ILE A 136 4.20 13.75 0.33
C ILE A 136 5.24 14.85 0.19
N ARG A 137 6.42 14.54 -0.37
CA ARG A 137 7.46 15.55 -0.64
C ARG A 137 6.94 16.67 -1.54
N LYS A 138 6.20 16.30 -2.58
CA LYS A 138 5.59 17.27 -3.50
C LYS A 138 4.46 18.05 -2.83
N LEU A 139 3.66 17.41 -1.99
CA LEU A 139 2.60 18.04 -1.21
C LEU A 139 3.17 19.14 -0.29
N VAL A 140 4.23 18.81 0.45
CA VAL A 140 4.93 19.78 1.31
C VAL A 140 5.56 20.93 0.50
N ASP A 141 6.18 20.65 -0.65
CA ASP A 141 6.73 21.67 -1.55
C ASP A 141 5.61 22.61 -2.06
N ASP A 142 4.46 22.07 -2.45
CA ASP A 142 3.34 22.86 -2.96
C ASP A 142 2.68 23.73 -1.87
N ILE A 143 2.47 23.20 -0.67
CA ILE A 143 2.04 23.97 0.50
C ILE A 143 3.07 25.10 0.78
N GLY A 144 4.35 24.74 0.78
CA GLY A 144 5.46 25.67 1.01
C GLY A 144 5.46 26.88 0.07
N LYS A 145 5.13 26.70 -1.22
CA LYS A 145 5.07 27.79 -2.20
C LYS A 145 4.09 28.90 -1.81
N LEU A 146 3.03 28.58 -1.07
CA LEU A 146 2.06 29.55 -0.61
C LEU A 146 2.53 30.35 0.62
N VAL A 147 3.51 29.82 1.32
CA VAL A 147 4.01 30.40 2.61
C VAL A 147 5.49 30.80 2.55
N GLY A 148 6.06 30.92 1.35
CA GLY A 148 7.44 31.39 1.15
C GLY A 148 8.50 30.30 1.16
N GLY A 149 8.11 29.05 1.03
CA GLY A 149 8.95 27.88 0.85
C GLY A 149 8.92 26.92 2.03
N ALA A 150 8.89 25.63 1.71
CA ALA A 150 9.08 24.56 2.68
C ALA A 150 9.69 23.32 2.02
N HIS A 151 10.30 22.45 2.82
CA HIS A 151 10.73 21.14 2.35
C HIS A 151 10.47 20.07 3.41
N LEU A 152 10.33 18.83 2.95
CA LEU A 152 10.14 17.68 3.82
C LEU A 152 11.48 17.30 4.49
N LYS A 153 11.57 17.41 5.80
CA LYS A 153 12.75 17.09 6.62
C LYS A 153 12.77 15.64 7.08
N ARG A 154 11.63 15.11 7.51
CA ARG A 154 11.45 13.71 7.94
C ARG A 154 10.09 13.18 7.49
N LEU A 155 10.05 11.89 7.21
CA LEU A 155 8.81 11.19 6.85
C LEU A 155 8.80 9.79 7.43
N ARG A 156 7.69 9.42 8.07
CA ARG A 156 7.42 8.09 8.58
C ARG A 156 6.03 7.63 8.13
N ARG A 157 5.95 6.52 7.44
CA ARG A 157 4.67 5.91 7.10
C ARG A 157 4.17 5.05 8.26
N ILE A 158 3.07 5.45 8.88
CA ILE A 158 2.50 4.76 10.05
C ILE A 158 1.32 3.86 9.73
N GLY A 159 0.72 4.01 8.52
CA GLY A 159 -0.41 3.19 8.10
C GLY A 159 -0.47 2.94 6.60
N ILE A 160 -1.00 1.79 6.20
CA ILE A 160 -1.37 1.40 4.84
C ILE A 160 -2.71 0.69 4.93
N GLY A 161 -3.81 1.36 4.51
CA GLY A 161 -5.15 0.83 4.70
C GLY A 161 -5.42 0.50 6.17
N ASN A 162 -5.72 -0.75 6.47
CA ASN A 162 -5.97 -1.26 7.82
C ASN A 162 -4.70 -1.74 8.56
N PHE A 163 -3.53 -1.71 7.90
CA PHE A 163 -2.27 -2.12 8.53
C PHE A 163 -1.61 -0.97 9.27
N SER A 164 -1.21 -1.23 10.51
CA SER A 164 -0.57 -0.27 11.41
C SER A 164 0.93 -0.53 11.55
N ILE A 165 1.70 0.51 11.77
CA ILE A 165 3.11 0.41 12.15
C ILE A 165 3.30 -0.34 13.47
N ASN A 166 2.29 -0.34 14.35
CA ASN A 166 2.32 -1.04 15.64
C ASN A 166 2.41 -2.56 15.49
N ASP A 167 1.97 -3.09 14.33
CA ASP A 167 2.01 -4.52 14.01
C ASP A 167 3.30 -4.91 13.26
N ALA A 168 4.15 -3.93 12.95
CA ALA A 168 5.36 -4.14 12.18
C ALA A 168 6.55 -4.56 13.06
N VAL A 169 7.42 -5.39 12.48
CA VAL A 169 8.68 -5.78 13.11
C VAL A 169 9.82 -4.92 12.60
N LYS A 170 10.83 -4.69 13.44
CA LYS A 170 12.07 -4.04 13.01
C LYS A 170 12.92 -5.01 12.19
N ILE A 171 13.82 -4.46 11.40
CA ILE A 171 14.65 -5.23 10.47
C ILE A 171 15.58 -6.23 11.15
N ASN A 172 15.93 -6.00 12.40
CA ASN A 172 16.75 -6.89 13.24
C ASN A 172 15.92 -7.86 14.10
N GLU A 173 14.58 -7.84 13.98
CA GLU A 173 13.64 -8.65 14.76
C GLU A 173 12.79 -9.55 13.88
N ILE A 174 13.26 -9.82 12.64
CA ILE A 174 12.54 -10.65 11.68
C ILE A 174 12.46 -12.09 12.20
N ASP A 175 11.24 -12.58 12.41
CA ASP A 175 10.96 -13.96 12.83
C ASP A 175 9.78 -14.51 12.00
N ARG A 176 9.85 -15.81 11.70
CA ARG A 176 8.76 -16.52 11.00
C ARG A 176 7.43 -16.48 11.76
N LYS A 177 7.45 -16.37 13.09
CA LYS A 177 6.26 -16.21 13.94
C LYS A 177 5.52 -14.90 13.74
N LYS A 178 6.18 -13.91 13.15
CA LYS A 178 5.63 -12.58 12.84
C LYS A 178 5.07 -12.49 11.42
N LEU A 179 5.11 -13.58 10.68
CA LEU A 179 4.56 -13.63 9.34
C LEU A 179 3.02 -13.72 9.39
N VAL A 180 2.37 -12.88 8.61
CA VAL A 180 0.90 -12.85 8.48
C VAL A 180 0.50 -13.79 7.34
N ARG A 181 -0.50 -14.65 7.59
CA ARG A 181 -1.05 -15.53 6.55
C ARG A 181 -1.72 -14.72 5.46
N LEU A 182 -1.72 -15.23 4.24
CA LEU A 182 -2.35 -14.53 3.11
C LEU A 182 -3.83 -14.29 3.31
N GLU A 183 -4.54 -15.27 3.85
CA GLU A 183 -5.97 -15.20 4.13
C GLU A 183 -6.32 -14.05 5.06
N ASP A 184 -5.50 -13.86 6.12
CA ASP A 184 -5.65 -12.79 7.10
C ASP A 184 -5.26 -11.43 6.48
N ALA A 185 -4.19 -11.42 5.68
CA ALA A 185 -3.71 -10.21 5.02
C ALA A 185 -4.69 -9.65 3.98
N VAL A 186 -5.58 -10.47 3.41
CA VAL A 186 -6.62 -10.03 2.45
C VAL A 186 -8.01 -9.95 3.06
N SER A 187 -8.13 -9.90 4.39
CA SER A 187 -9.42 -9.79 5.10
C SER A 187 -10.25 -8.59 4.65
N PHE A 188 -9.62 -7.49 4.27
CA PHE A 188 -10.23 -6.25 3.76
C PHE A 188 -10.75 -6.35 2.33
N CYS A 189 -10.36 -7.38 1.57
CA CYS A 189 -10.72 -7.50 0.16
C CYS A 189 -12.16 -8.00 -0.02
N LYS A 190 -12.80 -7.60 -1.11
CA LYS A 190 -13.95 -8.31 -1.65
C LYS A 190 -13.52 -9.71 -2.07
N LYS A 191 -14.33 -10.73 -1.81
CA LYS A 191 -13.94 -12.13 -2.00
C LYS A 191 -14.97 -12.90 -2.80
N ILE A 192 -14.49 -13.84 -3.60
CA ILE A 192 -15.33 -14.87 -4.24
C ILE A 192 -14.84 -16.25 -3.79
N PHE A 193 -15.76 -17.10 -3.38
CA PHE A 193 -15.51 -18.48 -2.99
C PHE A 193 -16.01 -19.40 -4.09
N LEU A 194 -15.16 -20.28 -4.58
CA LEU A 194 -15.46 -21.19 -5.65
C LEU A 194 -15.74 -22.58 -5.09
N LYS A 195 -16.68 -23.28 -5.73
CA LYS A 195 -16.89 -24.71 -5.50
C LYS A 195 -15.62 -25.46 -5.92
N GLU A 196 -15.13 -26.36 -5.07
CA GLU A 196 -13.89 -27.11 -5.28
C GLU A 196 -13.84 -27.86 -6.60
N SER A 197 -14.97 -28.42 -7.03
CA SER A 197 -15.10 -29.16 -8.30
C SER A 197 -14.70 -28.37 -9.55
N PHE A 198 -14.65 -27.03 -9.47
CA PHE A 198 -14.23 -26.16 -10.58
C PHE A 198 -12.79 -25.66 -10.48
N LEU A 199 -12.08 -25.95 -9.38
CA LEU A 199 -10.69 -25.56 -9.20
C LEU A 199 -9.78 -25.94 -10.38
N PRO A 200 -9.81 -27.17 -10.93
CA PRO A 200 -8.96 -27.53 -12.08
C PRO A 200 -9.18 -26.64 -13.31
N LYS A 201 -10.43 -26.24 -13.57
CA LYS A 201 -10.75 -25.35 -14.70
C LYS A 201 -10.16 -23.94 -14.51
N VAL A 202 -10.23 -23.43 -13.29
CA VAL A 202 -9.68 -22.10 -12.95
C VAL A 202 -8.15 -22.12 -13.00
N LEU A 203 -7.51 -23.19 -12.53
CA LEU A 203 -6.05 -23.38 -12.63
C LEU A 203 -5.57 -23.46 -14.09
N ASN A 204 -6.41 -23.97 -14.99
CA ASN A 204 -6.16 -24.01 -16.44
C ASN A 204 -6.53 -22.69 -17.16
N GLY A 205 -6.79 -21.61 -16.43
CA GLY A 205 -7.04 -20.28 -16.99
C GLY A 205 -8.45 -20.04 -17.51
N CYS A 206 -9.42 -20.91 -17.22
CA CYS A 206 -10.80 -20.70 -17.63
C CYS A 206 -11.42 -19.49 -16.91
N PHE A 207 -12.21 -18.70 -17.63
CA PHE A 207 -13.03 -17.64 -17.02
C PHE A 207 -14.04 -18.25 -16.04
N ILE A 208 -14.19 -17.61 -14.88
CA ILE A 208 -15.08 -18.03 -13.81
C ILE A 208 -16.53 -17.73 -14.21
N ARG A 209 -17.38 -18.74 -14.17
CA ARG A 209 -18.84 -18.60 -14.43
C ARG A 209 -19.58 -18.43 -13.11
N ARG A 210 -20.70 -17.70 -13.11
CA ARG A 210 -21.50 -17.45 -11.88
C ARG A 210 -21.88 -18.76 -11.14
N LYS A 211 -22.25 -19.81 -11.86
CA LYS A 211 -22.59 -21.11 -11.29
C LYS A 211 -21.44 -21.86 -10.59
N TRP A 212 -20.19 -21.42 -10.79
CA TRP A 212 -19.00 -21.96 -10.10
C TRP A 212 -18.75 -21.27 -8.76
N VAL A 213 -19.38 -20.12 -8.55
CA VAL A 213 -19.24 -19.33 -7.33
C VAL A 213 -20.25 -19.83 -6.30
N GLU A 214 -19.76 -20.20 -5.13
CA GLU A 214 -20.53 -20.61 -3.97
C GLU A 214 -21.01 -19.41 -3.16
N LYS A 215 -20.07 -18.49 -2.87
CA LYS A 215 -20.31 -17.31 -2.03
C LYS A 215 -19.54 -16.10 -2.58
N VAL A 216 -20.09 -14.90 -2.35
CA VAL A 216 -19.42 -13.60 -2.57
C VAL A 216 -19.47 -12.85 -1.26
N GLU A 217 -18.36 -12.25 -0.85
CA GLU A 217 -18.26 -11.34 0.28
C GLU A 217 -17.89 -9.94 -0.20
N GLY A 218 -18.71 -8.96 0.19
CA GLY A 218 -18.68 -7.58 -0.25
C GLY A 218 -19.46 -7.34 -1.55
N ASP A 219 -19.91 -6.10 -1.74
CA ASP A 219 -20.62 -5.69 -2.96
C ASP A 219 -19.62 -5.56 -4.11
N VAL A 220 -19.70 -6.48 -5.07
CA VAL A 220 -18.77 -6.54 -6.20
C VAL A 220 -19.35 -5.86 -7.43
N GLU A 221 -18.54 -5.01 -8.05
CA GLU A 221 -18.84 -4.30 -9.28
C GLU A 221 -17.85 -4.67 -10.39
N ARG A 222 -18.21 -4.35 -11.63
CA ARG A 222 -17.33 -4.53 -12.78
C ARG A 222 -15.96 -3.86 -12.56
N ASN A 223 -14.89 -4.57 -12.93
CA ASN A 223 -13.48 -4.20 -12.76
C ASN A 223 -12.97 -4.20 -11.30
N ASP A 224 -13.80 -4.59 -10.34
CA ASP A 224 -13.30 -4.83 -8.98
C ASP A 224 -12.25 -5.92 -8.95
N LYS A 225 -11.19 -5.67 -8.20
CA LYS A 225 -10.24 -6.72 -7.83
C LYS A 225 -10.76 -7.48 -6.63
N VAL A 226 -10.76 -8.80 -6.74
CA VAL A 226 -11.25 -9.71 -5.70
C VAL A 226 -10.22 -10.77 -5.36
N ALA A 227 -10.21 -11.20 -4.11
CA ALA A 227 -9.48 -12.39 -3.70
C ALA A 227 -10.34 -13.63 -4.02
N ILE A 228 -9.72 -14.66 -4.58
CA ILE A 228 -10.39 -15.90 -5.00
C ILE A 228 -10.03 -17.00 -4.03
N PHE A 229 -11.04 -17.65 -3.47
CA PHE A 229 -10.92 -18.69 -2.46
C PHE A 229 -11.52 -20.01 -2.91
N VAL A 230 -10.92 -21.11 -2.42
CA VAL A 230 -11.50 -22.47 -2.43
C VAL A 230 -11.22 -23.07 -1.06
N ASN A 231 -12.23 -23.63 -0.37
CA ASN A 231 -12.08 -24.24 0.96
C ASN A 231 -11.31 -23.35 1.94
N GLN A 232 -11.66 -22.09 2.03
CA GLN A 232 -11.03 -21.06 2.90
C GLN A 232 -9.55 -20.75 2.59
N LYS A 233 -8.98 -21.33 1.51
CA LYS A 233 -7.62 -21.01 1.06
C LYS A 233 -7.68 -20.05 -0.12
N ILE A 234 -6.85 -19.03 -0.09
CA ILE A 234 -6.68 -18.14 -1.24
C ILE A 234 -5.95 -18.85 -2.37
N ILE A 235 -6.55 -18.86 -3.56
CA ILE A 235 -5.96 -19.46 -4.77
C ILE A 235 -5.50 -18.43 -5.78
N GLY A 236 -5.82 -17.16 -5.57
CA GLY A 236 -5.40 -16.08 -6.48
C GLY A 236 -6.16 -14.79 -6.27
N ILE A 237 -5.89 -13.88 -7.18
CA ILE A 237 -6.65 -12.64 -7.36
C ILE A 237 -7.30 -12.63 -8.73
N GLY A 238 -8.43 -11.96 -8.83
CA GLY A 238 -9.18 -11.84 -10.08
C GLY A 238 -9.83 -10.49 -10.24
N VAL A 239 -10.51 -10.33 -11.37
CA VAL A 239 -11.26 -9.13 -11.74
C VAL A 239 -12.68 -9.53 -12.08
N ILE A 240 -13.66 -8.82 -11.52
CA ILE A 240 -15.08 -9.01 -11.81
C ILE A 240 -15.38 -8.53 -13.24
N LEU A 241 -16.18 -9.32 -13.95
CA LEU A 241 -16.60 -9.07 -15.32
C LEU A 241 -18.12 -8.94 -15.39
N ASP A 242 -18.60 -8.33 -16.48
CA ASP A 242 -20.02 -8.35 -16.84
C ASP A 242 -20.35 -9.43 -17.87
N GLY A 243 -21.62 -9.83 -17.90
CA GLY A 243 -22.18 -10.69 -18.94
C GLY A 243 -21.96 -12.19 -18.68
N LYS A 244 -21.56 -12.94 -19.72
CA LYS A 244 -21.48 -14.42 -19.71
C LYS A 244 -20.55 -14.98 -18.64
N PHE A 245 -19.48 -14.27 -18.30
CA PHE A 245 -18.50 -14.67 -17.32
C PHE A 245 -18.57 -13.72 -16.10
N PHE A 246 -18.45 -14.28 -14.90
CA PHE A 246 -18.53 -13.55 -13.65
C PHE A 246 -17.20 -12.89 -13.25
N ALA A 247 -16.10 -13.61 -13.45
CA ALA A 247 -14.76 -13.09 -13.17
C ALA A 247 -13.70 -13.77 -14.05
N LYS A 248 -12.53 -13.15 -14.15
CA LYS A 248 -11.32 -13.78 -14.66
C LYS A 248 -10.23 -13.77 -13.60
N THR A 249 -9.43 -14.81 -13.56
CA THR A 249 -8.21 -14.85 -12.76
C THR A 249 -7.17 -13.93 -13.37
N ASP A 250 -6.60 -13.04 -12.56
CA ASP A 250 -5.47 -12.16 -12.92
C ASP A 250 -4.14 -12.84 -12.57
N ARG A 251 -4.06 -13.41 -11.35
CA ARG A 251 -2.88 -14.15 -10.87
C ARG A 251 -3.29 -15.32 -9.99
N LEU A 252 -2.73 -16.48 -10.28
CA LEU A 252 -2.88 -17.69 -9.45
C LEU A 252 -1.72 -17.81 -8.46
N ILE A 253 -2.04 -18.28 -7.27
CA ILE A 253 -1.12 -18.49 -6.16
C ILE A 253 -1.03 -19.98 -5.88
N PHE A 254 0.17 -20.52 -5.90
CA PHE A 254 0.43 -21.92 -5.61
C PHE A 254 1.25 -22.00 -4.31
N CYS A 255 0.56 -21.97 -3.17
CA CYS A 255 1.22 -22.15 -1.88
C CYS A 255 1.38 -23.63 -1.61
N ASN A 256 2.56 -24.21 -1.87
CA ASN A 256 2.90 -25.53 -1.34
C ASN A 256 3.07 -25.40 0.18
N HIS A 257 2.13 -25.95 0.92
CA HIS A 257 2.26 -26.13 2.35
C HIS A 257 3.19 -27.34 2.56
N HIS A 258 4.46 -27.07 2.91
CA HIS A 258 5.34 -28.02 3.55
C HIS A 258 5.37 -27.73 5.03
#